data_d6059429d837660d45021aea0d8e38bc
#
_entry.id   d6059429d837660d45021aea0d8e38bc
#
_cell.length_a   1.000
_cell.length_b   1.000
_cell.length_c   1.000
_cell.angle_alpha   90.00
_cell.angle_beta   90.00
_cell.angle_gamma   90.00
#
_symmetry.space_group_name_H-M   'P 1'
#
loop_
_entity.id
_entity.type
_entity.pdbx_description
1 polymer ?
#
loop_
_entity_poly.entity_id
_entity_poly.type
_entity_poly.pdbx_seq_one_letter_code
_entity_poly.pdbx_strand_id
1 'polypeptide(L)'
;MSRGLGDVYKRQMYGSMEEALANLASRGEQEHSFTRLSPASEHVAFAVGLGADGAVNTEVVSEPFRTEELSDAVTFEVEFTNRYYDGADFTVTPSDDEFPYYCTIRPAFQYDELSDQELLEKVVAEDGFMIDFYATTGVYEYENENVWLTDTGYLVLVFGWADGAATTNIHRFPFRTLEPNIPPSECRFDVEVTGLTSRSATVAITPSDETSVYMWDLIADADYQQFKGNMKQYVTDYVAADIESLDYNRERGVGGNIFSKMLEPGTTYYVWAACIDEFGKPAADVVVSAPFETLPNQVSDAGVSAVIGKYFNGDDLYALDSEKYASGRGMAYVEVTFSANDEAVVWYGTMVKEDPSDPTGAISDAEIAETLVASGTWCPTGKLYWCEWDAEYTVLGVAIGSDDNSGPVLRLSKTFTKEGASPVSEFVEPASAAAQYIYNAPFVRYDASVKVYRERAQR
;
A
#
# COMPACT_ATOMS: atom_id res chain seq x y z
N MET A 1 -11.42 24.68 4.61
CA MET A 1 -11.68 24.90 3.17
C MET A 1 -10.50 24.36 2.37
N SER A 2 -10.57 23.07 2.00
CA SER A 2 -9.55 22.41 1.17
C SER A 2 -10.04 22.40 -0.28
N ARG A 3 -9.91 23.52 -0.98
CA ARG A 3 -10.34 23.69 -2.38
C ARG A 3 -9.27 23.39 -3.44
N GLY A 4 -8.09 22.92 -3.07
CA GLY A 4 -6.95 22.85 -4.00
C GLY A 4 -6.54 21.48 -4.48
N LEU A 5 -6.56 20.47 -3.63
CA LEU A 5 -5.99 19.14 -3.93
C LEU A 5 -6.92 18.25 -4.77
N GLY A 6 -8.23 18.29 -4.54
CA GLY A 6 -9.20 17.52 -5.31
C GLY A 6 -9.27 17.92 -6.79
N ASP A 7 -9.14 19.21 -7.11
CA ASP A 7 -9.17 19.71 -8.48
C ASP A 7 -7.90 19.40 -9.28
N VAL A 8 -6.73 19.40 -8.62
CA VAL A 8 -5.45 19.04 -9.26
C VAL A 8 -5.41 17.54 -9.54
N TYR A 9 -5.88 16.70 -8.61
CA TYR A 9 -5.92 15.25 -8.77
C TYR A 9 -6.91 14.82 -9.88
N LYS A 10 -8.07 15.45 -9.96
CA LYS A 10 -9.05 15.19 -11.02
C LYS A 10 -8.57 15.64 -12.39
N ARG A 11 -7.83 16.75 -12.49
CA ARG A 11 -7.19 17.19 -13.75
C ARG A 11 -6.04 16.26 -14.19
N GLN A 12 -5.38 15.60 -13.26
CA GLN A 12 -4.35 14.60 -13.59
C GLN A 12 -4.95 13.25 -14.03
N MET A 13 -6.15 12.90 -13.54
CA MET A 13 -6.87 11.69 -13.93
C MET A 13 -7.53 11.76 -15.30
N TYR A 14 -7.96 12.94 -15.72
CA TYR A 14 -8.64 13.17 -16.98
C TYR A 14 -7.83 14.18 -17.79
N GLY A 15 -7.21 13.76 -18.89
CA GLY A 15 -6.28 14.56 -19.68
C GLY A 15 -6.84 15.88 -20.23
N SER A 16 -8.18 16.05 -20.24
CA SER A 16 -8.85 17.27 -20.65
C SER A 16 -10.13 17.55 -19.85
N MET A 17 -10.62 18.80 -19.86
CA MET A 17 -11.90 19.17 -19.25
C MET A 17 -13.07 18.46 -19.94
N GLU A 18 -13.01 18.28 -21.26
CA GLU A 18 -14.03 17.57 -22.04
C GLU A 18 -14.13 16.10 -21.59
N GLU A 19 -13.00 15.45 -21.34
CA GLU A 19 -12.93 14.07 -20.85
C GLU A 19 -13.44 13.97 -19.41
N ALA A 20 -13.09 14.92 -18.55
CA ALA A 20 -13.62 14.99 -17.19
C ALA A 20 -15.15 15.17 -17.17
N LEU A 21 -15.69 16.04 -18.00
CA LEU A 21 -17.14 16.25 -18.11
C LEU A 21 -17.86 15.04 -18.70
N ALA A 22 -17.24 14.34 -19.64
CA ALA A 22 -17.82 13.12 -20.22
C ALA A 22 -17.97 12.00 -19.17
N ASN A 23 -17.07 11.94 -18.20
CA ASN A 23 -17.02 10.88 -17.18
C ASN A 23 -17.70 11.26 -15.85
N LEU A 24 -17.75 12.55 -15.50
CA LEU A 24 -18.24 13.01 -14.19
C LEU A 24 -19.60 13.74 -14.25
N ALA A 25 -19.97 14.30 -15.40
CA ALA A 25 -21.24 15.00 -15.54
C ALA A 25 -22.35 14.03 -15.91
N SER A 26 -23.46 14.11 -15.19
CA SER A 26 -24.68 13.35 -15.50
C SER A 26 -25.45 14.00 -16.66
N ARG A 27 -26.17 13.19 -17.44
CA ARG A 27 -27.02 13.66 -18.54
C ARG A 27 -28.41 13.03 -18.46
N GLY A 28 -29.41 13.81 -18.74
CA GLY A 28 -30.81 13.36 -18.67
C GLY A 28 -31.30 13.21 -17.24
N GLU A 29 -32.36 12.44 -17.07
CA GLU A 29 -32.91 12.12 -15.78
C GLU A 29 -31.98 11.15 -15.04
N GLN A 30 -31.64 11.47 -13.80
CA GLN A 30 -30.71 10.69 -12.96
C GLN A 30 -31.32 10.49 -11.59
N GLU A 31 -31.05 9.32 -11.00
CA GLU A 31 -31.33 9.00 -9.63
C GLU A 31 -30.00 8.82 -8.89
N HIS A 32 -29.83 9.49 -7.77
CA HIS A 32 -28.63 9.39 -6.94
C HIS A 32 -28.97 9.14 -5.50
N SER A 33 -28.32 8.14 -4.88
CA SER A 33 -28.37 7.90 -3.45
C SER A 33 -27.13 8.54 -2.79
N PHE A 34 -27.37 9.36 -1.77
CA PHE A 34 -26.32 9.93 -0.94
C PHE A 34 -26.23 9.10 0.33
N THR A 35 -25.08 8.49 0.58
CA THR A 35 -24.78 7.68 1.76
C THR A 35 -23.81 8.38 2.67
N ARG A 36 -23.68 7.91 3.93
CA ARG A 36 -22.74 8.45 4.94
C ARG A 36 -22.99 9.91 5.29
N LEU A 37 -24.21 10.34 5.19
CA LEU A 37 -24.64 11.65 5.68
C LEU A 37 -24.76 11.62 7.21
N SER A 38 -24.42 12.73 7.87
CA SER A 38 -24.64 12.88 9.32
C SER A 38 -26.13 12.72 9.63
N PRO A 39 -26.52 11.87 10.62
CA PRO A 39 -27.91 11.71 11.02
C PRO A 39 -28.48 12.99 11.66
N ALA A 40 -29.79 13.11 11.68
CA ALA A 40 -30.54 14.24 12.23
C ALA A 40 -30.05 15.62 11.76
N SER A 41 -29.43 15.70 10.59
CA SER A 41 -28.75 16.89 10.08
C SER A 41 -29.42 17.47 8.84
N GLU A 42 -29.37 18.79 8.72
CA GLU A 42 -29.85 19.53 7.53
C GLU A 42 -28.83 19.44 6.39
N HIS A 43 -29.27 19.02 5.25
CA HIS A 43 -28.50 18.90 4.03
C HIS A 43 -29.15 19.65 2.88
N VAL A 44 -28.40 19.98 1.84
CA VAL A 44 -28.92 20.58 0.62
C VAL A 44 -28.38 19.80 -0.57
N ALA A 45 -29.26 19.15 -1.31
CA ALA A 45 -28.94 18.63 -2.64
C ALA A 45 -28.99 19.79 -3.63
N PHE A 46 -27.98 19.88 -4.51
CA PHE A 46 -28.00 20.91 -5.55
C PHE A 46 -27.51 20.37 -6.89
N ALA A 47 -28.00 20.98 -7.96
CA ALA A 47 -27.57 20.70 -9.33
C ALA A 47 -27.29 21.99 -10.10
N VAL A 48 -26.32 21.93 -11.00
CA VAL A 48 -25.97 23.02 -11.93
C VAL A 48 -25.72 22.47 -13.33
N GLY A 49 -26.08 23.22 -14.33
CA GLY A 49 -25.67 22.90 -15.70
C GLY A 49 -24.29 23.43 -16.00
N LEU A 50 -23.47 22.60 -16.69
CA LEU A 50 -22.10 22.91 -17.07
C LEU A 50 -22.00 23.06 -18.59
N GLY A 51 -21.27 24.09 -19.04
CA GLY A 51 -20.85 24.23 -20.45
C GLY A 51 -19.73 23.26 -20.81
N ALA A 52 -19.41 23.16 -22.08
CA ALA A 52 -18.29 22.30 -22.56
C ALA A 52 -16.91 22.70 -22.00
N ASP A 53 -16.78 23.93 -21.54
CA ASP A 53 -15.61 24.50 -20.88
C ASP A 53 -15.57 24.22 -19.36
N GLY A 54 -16.60 23.53 -18.81
CA GLY A 54 -16.77 23.29 -17.38
C GLY A 54 -17.29 24.48 -16.58
N ALA A 55 -17.63 25.59 -17.24
CA ALA A 55 -18.22 26.74 -16.56
C ALA A 55 -19.72 26.50 -16.24
N VAL A 56 -20.16 26.96 -15.07
CA VAL A 56 -21.57 26.92 -14.68
C VAL A 56 -22.36 27.85 -15.61
N ASN A 57 -23.36 27.32 -16.30
CA ASN A 57 -24.13 28.04 -17.29
C ASN A 57 -25.65 28.06 -17.02
N THR A 58 -26.08 27.55 -15.86
CA THR A 58 -27.46 27.64 -15.38
C THR A 58 -27.51 28.22 -13.98
N GLU A 59 -28.69 28.60 -13.52
CA GLU A 59 -28.93 28.84 -12.10
C GLU A 59 -28.76 27.55 -11.30
N VAL A 60 -28.34 27.67 -10.02
CA VAL A 60 -28.27 26.57 -9.11
C VAL A 60 -29.68 26.18 -8.69
N VAL A 61 -30.05 24.93 -8.94
CA VAL A 61 -31.27 24.36 -8.36
C VAL A 61 -30.87 23.62 -7.11
N SER A 62 -31.57 23.87 -6.01
CA SER A 62 -31.26 23.26 -4.71
C SER A 62 -32.54 22.82 -3.99
N GLU A 63 -32.44 21.69 -3.27
CA GLU A 63 -33.53 21.16 -2.46
C GLU A 63 -32.94 20.82 -1.05
N PRO A 64 -33.44 21.44 0.02
CA PRO A 64 -33.07 21.12 1.38
C PRO A 64 -33.78 19.83 1.82
N PHE A 65 -33.09 19.00 2.56
CA PHE A 65 -33.66 17.82 3.24
C PHE A 65 -32.97 17.60 4.58
N ARG A 66 -33.62 16.83 5.45
CA ARG A 66 -33.08 16.42 6.75
C ARG A 66 -32.98 14.91 6.80
N THR A 67 -31.85 14.39 7.27
CA THR A 67 -31.68 12.97 7.56
C THR A 67 -32.48 12.58 8.81
N GLU A 68 -32.88 11.33 8.88
CA GLU A 68 -33.63 10.79 10.03
C GLU A 68 -32.78 10.77 11.30
N GLU A 69 -33.43 10.73 12.46
CA GLU A 69 -32.80 10.51 13.74
C GLU A 69 -32.41 9.04 13.90
N LEU A 70 -31.32 8.79 14.65
CA LEU A 70 -30.90 7.43 14.95
C LEU A 70 -31.92 6.74 15.86
N SER A 71 -32.05 5.44 15.73
CA SER A 71 -32.95 4.60 16.51
C SER A 71 -32.16 3.84 17.58
N ASP A 72 -32.66 3.78 18.81
CA ASP A 72 -32.15 2.91 19.88
C ASP A 72 -33.01 1.65 20.07
N ALA A 73 -33.75 1.21 19.02
CA ALA A 73 -34.60 0.03 19.07
C ALA A 73 -33.79 -1.27 19.25
N VAL A 74 -32.52 -1.28 18.81
CA VAL A 74 -31.60 -2.42 18.98
C VAL A 74 -30.53 -2.04 19.98
N THR A 75 -30.29 -2.93 20.95
CA THR A 75 -29.21 -2.79 21.94
C THR A 75 -28.16 -3.85 21.73
N PHE A 76 -26.96 -3.60 22.22
CA PHE A 76 -25.82 -4.51 22.12
C PHE A 76 -25.30 -4.85 23.52
N GLU A 77 -24.87 -6.10 23.70
CA GLU A 77 -24.11 -6.54 24.86
C GLU A 77 -22.72 -6.94 24.42
N VAL A 78 -21.67 -6.58 25.19
CA VAL A 78 -20.31 -7.00 24.96
C VAL A 78 -19.79 -7.71 26.18
N GLU A 79 -19.44 -8.99 26.02
CA GLU A 79 -18.81 -9.82 27.03
C GLU A 79 -17.33 -10.02 26.74
N PHE A 80 -16.44 -9.57 27.64
CA PHE A 80 -15.00 -9.80 27.54
C PHE A 80 -14.68 -11.16 28.13
N THR A 81 -14.26 -12.10 27.25
CA THR A 81 -13.96 -13.48 27.64
C THR A 81 -12.54 -13.64 28.17
N ASN A 82 -11.60 -12.93 27.58
CA ASN A 82 -10.21 -12.89 28.03
C ASN A 82 -9.67 -11.46 27.96
N ARG A 83 -8.68 -11.17 28.82
CA ARG A 83 -7.92 -9.92 28.79
C ARG A 83 -6.42 -10.25 28.79
N TYR A 84 -5.69 -9.55 27.93
CA TYR A 84 -4.27 -9.75 27.72
C TYR A 84 -3.49 -8.47 28.03
N TYR A 85 -2.17 -8.55 28.04
CA TYR A 85 -1.29 -7.38 28.14
C TYR A 85 -1.43 -6.49 26.89
N ASP A 86 -1.82 -7.06 25.78
CA ASP A 86 -1.82 -6.49 24.44
C ASP A 86 -3.19 -6.62 23.74
N GLY A 87 -4.25 -6.84 24.50
CA GLY A 87 -5.59 -6.92 23.91
C GLY A 87 -6.66 -7.56 24.79
N ALA A 88 -7.76 -7.93 24.16
CA ALA A 88 -8.84 -8.69 24.78
C ALA A 88 -9.62 -9.48 23.72
N ASP A 89 -10.16 -10.65 24.11
CA ASP A 89 -11.19 -11.33 23.35
C ASP A 89 -12.55 -10.91 23.88
N PHE A 90 -13.52 -10.78 23.00
CA PHE A 90 -14.89 -10.44 23.39
C PHE A 90 -15.91 -10.95 22.39
N THR A 91 -17.16 -11.01 22.87
CA THR A 91 -18.33 -11.34 22.06
C THR A 91 -19.29 -10.18 22.07
N VAL A 92 -19.81 -9.79 20.89
CA VAL A 92 -20.89 -8.81 20.74
C VAL A 92 -22.18 -9.56 20.44
N THR A 93 -23.22 -9.30 21.22
CA THR A 93 -24.56 -9.89 21.05
C THR A 93 -25.58 -8.77 20.83
N PRO A 94 -26.16 -8.64 19.62
CA PRO A 94 -27.24 -7.71 19.38
C PRO A 94 -28.56 -8.26 19.96
N SER A 95 -29.50 -7.37 20.32
CA SER A 95 -30.84 -7.78 20.77
C SER A 95 -31.74 -8.29 19.64
N ASP A 96 -31.33 -8.13 18.40
CA ASP A 96 -31.94 -8.65 17.17
C ASP A 96 -30.85 -9.23 16.27
N ASP A 97 -30.86 -10.55 16.10
CA ASP A 97 -29.83 -11.30 15.36
C ASP A 97 -29.83 -11.00 13.84
N GLU A 98 -30.90 -10.47 13.30
CA GLU A 98 -30.94 -10.09 11.86
C GLU A 98 -30.53 -8.65 11.63
N PHE A 99 -30.31 -7.86 12.68
CA PHE A 99 -29.96 -6.45 12.57
C PHE A 99 -28.50 -6.25 12.19
N PRO A 100 -28.21 -5.52 11.09
CA PRO A 100 -26.84 -5.29 10.67
C PRO A 100 -26.17 -4.21 11.51
N TYR A 101 -24.93 -4.47 11.92
CA TYR A 101 -24.14 -3.55 12.74
C TYR A 101 -22.65 -3.62 12.40
N TYR A 102 -21.93 -2.60 12.82
CA TYR A 102 -20.49 -2.51 12.75
C TYR A 102 -19.88 -2.45 14.15
N CYS A 103 -18.76 -3.14 14.32
CA CYS A 103 -17.98 -3.16 15.55
C CYS A 103 -16.54 -2.76 15.25
N THR A 104 -15.99 -1.86 16.06
CA THR A 104 -14.58 -1.44 15.96
C THR A 104 -14.03 -1.16 17.35
N ILE A 105 -12.69 -1.00 17.43
CA ILE A 105 -12.00 -0.77 18.70
C ILE A 105 -11.16 0.49 18.57
N ARG A 106 -11.16 1.32 19.60
CA ARG A 106 -10.41 2.60 19.64
C ARG A 106 -9.77 2.82 21.01
N PRO A 107 -8.58 3.44 21.07
CA PRO A 107 -7.96 3.82 22.33
C PRO A 107 -8.80 4.90 23.02
N ALA A 108 -9.17 4.68 24.30
CA ALA A 108 -10.08 5.57 25.04
C ALA A 108 -9.58 7.01 25.11
N PHE A 109 -8.27 7.22 25.31
CA PHE A 109 -7.68 8.56 25.47
C PHE A 109 -7.87 9.50 24.25
N GLN A 110 -8.18 8.97 23.07
CA GLN A 110 -8.44 9.77 21.86
C GLN A 110 -9.93 10.00 21.59
N TYR A 111 -10.80 9.18 22.17
CA TYR A 111 -12.23 9.12 21.78
C TYR A 111 -13.21 9.29 22.94
N ASP A 112 -12.74 9.16 24.19
CA ASP A 112 -13.64 9.08 25.37
C ASP A 112 -14.33 10.42 25.68
N GLU A 113 -13.68 11.55 25.35
CA GLU A 113 -14.24 12.90 25.59
C GLU A 113 -15.21 13.37 24.49
N LEU A 114 -15.31 12.66 23.36
CA LEU A 114 -16.23 13.03 22.29
C LEU A 114 -17.67 12.72 22.70
N SER A 115 -18.61 13.55 22.27
CA SER A 115 -20.04 13.19 22.32
C SER A 115 -20.32 11.98 21.41
N ASP A 116 -21.43 11.29 21.59
CA ASP A 116 -21.78 10.12 20.77
C ASP A 116 -21.91 10.49 19.28
N GLN A 117 -22.43 11.67 18.98
CA GLN A 117 -22.51 12.15 17.62
C GLN A 117 -21.12 12.42 17.00
N GLU A 118 -20.26 13.15 17.70
CA GLU A 118 -18.90 13.43 17.23
C GLU A 118 -18.08 12.14 17.08
N LEU A 119 -18.26 11.19 18.00
CA LEU A 119 -17.61 9.89 17.95
C LEU A 119 -18.05 9.09 16.72
N LEU A 120 -19.37 8.99 16.50
CA LEU A 120 -19.93 8.30 15.34
C LEU A 120 -19.44 8.91 14.03
N GLU A 121 -19.52 10.25 13.90
CA GLU A 121 -19.05 10.98 12.71
C GLU A 121 -17.56 10.73 12.46
N LYS A 122 -16.75 10.74 13.51
CA LYS A 122 -15.30 10.50 13.42
C LYS A 122 -15.01 9.07 12.97
N VAL A 123 -15.61 8.07 13.60
CA VAL A 123 -15.43 6.65 13.23
C VAL A 123 -15.88 6.38 11.79
N VAL A 124 -17.03 6.92 11.38
CA VAL A 124 -17.52 6.78 10.00
C VAL A 124 -16.58 7.45 8.99
N ALA A 125 -15.98 8.59 9.35
CA ALA A 125 -15.03 9.27 8.47
C ALA A 125 -13.69 8.53 8.36
N GLU A 126 -13.20 7.94 9.45
CA GLU A 126 -11.93 7.19 9.49
C GLU A 126 -12.03 5.84 8.80
N ASP A 127 -13.07 5.05 9.12
CA ASP A 127 -13.21 3.68 8.61
C ASP A 127 -13.80 3.64 7.17
N GLY A 128 -14.52 4.68 6.79
CA GLY A 128 -14.95 4.90 5.41
C GLY A 128 -15.69 3.69 4.80
N PHE A 129 -15.22 3.21 3.64
CA PHE A 129 -15.81 2.06 2.94
C PHE A 129 -15.59 0.73 3.66
N MET A 130 -14.66 0.65 4.61
CA MET A 130 -14.38 -0.57 5.37
C MET A 130 -15.58 -0.98 6.23
N ILE A 131 -16.41 0.00 6.65
CA ILE A 131 -17.62 -0.30 7.42
C ILE A 131 -18.57 -1.20 6.61
N ASP A 132 -18.80 -0.89 5.34
CA ASP A 132 -19.66 -1.71 4.47
C ASP A 132 -19.13 -3.13 4.29
N PHE A 133 -17.79 -3.29 4.36
CA PHE A 133 -17.13 -4.58 4.17
C PHE A 133 -17.16 -5.45 5.44
N TYR A 134 -17.05 -4.83 6.63
CA TYR A 134 -16.96 -5.53 7.91
C TYR A 134 -18.26 -5.48 8.73
N ALA A 135 -19.32 -4.81 8.26
CA ALA A 135 -20.63 -4.88 8.91
C ALA A 135 -21.14 -6.34 8.92
N THR A 136 -21.70 -6.74 10.04
CA THR A 136 -22.14 -8.11 10.31
C THR A 136 -23.53 -8.15 10.92
N THR A 137 -24.08 -9.36 11.11
CA THR A 137 -25.34 -9.64 11.82
C THR A 137 -25.13 -10.79 12.80
N GLY A 138 -26.03 -10.95 13.78
CA GLY A 138 -25.94 -12.00 14.78
C GLY A 138 -24.80 -11.81 15.78
N VAL A 139 -24.41 -12.88 16.45
CA VAL A 139 -23.32 -12.86 17.43
C VAL A 139 -21.99 -12.74 16.71
N TYR A 140 -21.15 -11.78 17.12
CA TYR A 140 -19.80 -11.57 16.62
C TYR A 140 -18.78 -11.91 17.70
N GLU A 141 -17.90 -12.85 17.42
CA GLU A 141 -16.78 -13.25 18.28
C GLU A 141 -15.50 -12.64 17.74
N TYR A 142 -14.80 -11.90 18.61
CA TYR A 142 -13.50 -11.29 18.31
C TYR A 142 -12.42 -11.99 19.12
N GLU A 143 -11.41 -12.50 18.42
CA GLU A 143 -10.17 -13.03 19.00
C GLU A 143 -9.04 -12.01 18.71
N ASN A 144 -8.28 -11.65 19.75
CA ASN A 144 -7.24 -10.64 19.62
C ASN A 144 -6.02 -11.13 18.83
N GLU A 145 -5.81 -10.54 17.68
CA GLU A 145 -4.63 -10.76 16.84
C GLU A 145 -3.70 -9.52 16.80
N ASN A 146 -4.06 -8.44 17.51
CA ASN A 146 -3.31 -7.18 17.51
C ASN A 146 -2.44 -7.06 18.76
N VAL A 147 -1.43 -6.19 18.69
CA VAL A 147 -0.58 -5.84 19.82
C VAL A 147 -0.89 -4.40 20.24
N TRP A 148 -1.76 -4.25 21.25
CA TRP A 148 -2.12 -2.96 21.81
C TRP A 148 -1.23 -2.61 23.00
N LEU A 149 -1.30 -1.35 23.44
CA LEU A 149 -0.52 -0.91 24.60
C LEU A 149 -0.98 -1.60 25.89
N THR A 150 -0.03 -1.89 26.76
CA THR A 150 -0.29 -2.40 28.10
C THR A 150 -0.89 -1.31 28.99
N ASP A 151 -1.63 -1.72 30.02
CA ASP A 151 -2.25 -0.82 31.01
C ASP A 151 -2.97 0.40 30.37
N THR A 152 -3.61 0.19 29.24
CA THR A 152 -4.25 1.26 28.45
C THR A 152 -5.74 1.00 28.27
N GLY A 153 -6.54 2.04 28.41
CA GLY A 153 -7.98 2.00 28.21
C GLY A 153 -8.35 1.97 26.72
N TYR A 154 -9.27 1.08 26.35
CA TYR A 154 -9.85 0.96 25.01
C TYR A 154 -11.37 0.95 25.08
N LEU A 155 -12.00 1.29 23.97
CA LEU A 155 -13.44 1.25 23.76
C LEU A 155 -13.76 0.26 22.63
N VAL A 156 -14.58 -0.74 22.90
CA VAL A 156 -15.30 -1.44 21.83
C VAL A 156 -16.49 -0.56 21.48
N LEU A 157 -16.58 -0.15 20.23
CA LEU A 157 -17.60 0.73 19.68
C LEU A 157 -18.51 -0.08 18.75
N VAL A 158 -19.81 -0.04 19.01
CA VAL A 158 -20.81 -0.80 18.24
C VAL A 158 -21.95 0.11 17.83
N PHE A 159 -22.35 0.07 16.58
CA PHE A 159 -23.51 0.81 16.06
C PHE A 159 -24.13 0.11 14.86
N GLY A 160 -25.43 0.29 14.69
CA GLY A 160 -26.15 -0.25 13.53
C GLY A 160 -25.69 0.40 12.24
N TRP A 161 -25.56 -0.40 11.18
CA TRP A 161 -25.12 0.08 9.87
C TRP A 161 -25.90 -0.62 8.75
N ALA A 162 -26.63 0.14 7.96
CA ALA A 162 -27.34 -0.37 6.79
C ALA A 162 -27.39 0.68 5.68
N ASP A 163 -27.40 0.25 4.44
CA ASP A 163 -27.51 1.10 3.23
C ASP A 163 -26.47 2.25 3.18
N GLY A 164 -25.28 1.99 3.74
CA GLY A 164 -24.19 2.97 3.79
C GLY A 164 -24.39 4.10 4.80
N ALA A 165 -25.23 3.90 5.84
CA ALA A 165 -25.48 4.87 6.89
C ALA A 165 -25.61 4.20 8.27
N ALA A 166 -25.27 4.96 9.32
CA ALA A 166 -25.55 4.56 10.69
C ALA A 166 -27.06 4.56 10.96
N THR A 167 -27.55 3.52 11.65
CA THR A 167 -28.98 3.33 11.97
C THR A 167 -29.28 3.39 13.46
N THR A 168 -28.23 3.27 14.33
CA THR A 168 -28.38 3.48 15.79
C THR A 168 -27.35 4.49 16.29
N ASN A 169 -27.53 4.98 17.51
CA ASN A 169 -26.47 5.65 18.26
C ASN A 169 -25.28 4.70 18.44
N ILE A 170 -24.10 5.27 18.69
CA ILE A 170 -22.90 4.51 18.99
C ILE A 170 -22.88 4.07 20.45
N HIS A 171 -22.66 2.79 20.69
CA HIS A 171 -22.55 2.20 22.01
C HIS A 171 -21.07 2.00 22.37
N ARG A 172 -20.69 2.29 23.63
CA ARG A 172 -19.32 2.24 24.13
C ARG A 172 -19.20 1.16 25.20
N PHE A 173 -18.24 0.27 25.02
CA PHE A 173 -17.94 -0.79 25.99
C PHE A 173 -16.46 -0.69 26.37
N PRO A 174 -16.13 -0.04 27.50
CA PRO A 174 -14.75 0.19 27.90
C PRO A 174 -14.11 -1.08 28.46
N PHE A 175 -12.84 -1.27 28.14
CA PHE A 175 -11.98 -2.23 28.79
C PHE A 175 -10.56 -1.67 28.96
N ARG A 176 -9.72 -2.37 29.74
CA ARG A 176 -8.32 -2.02 29.94
C ARG A 176 -7.46 -3.25 29.77
N THR A 177 -6.38 -3.15 29.03
CA THR A 177 -5.35 -4.17 28.91
C THR A 177 -4.64 -4.38 30.23
N LEU A 178 -3.98 -5.53 30.42
CA LEU A 178 -3.29 -5.84 31.69
C LEU A 178 -2.04 -4.97 31.86
N GLU A 179 -1.69 -4.69 33.13
CA GLU A 179 -0.42 -4.06 33.48
C GLU A 179 0.74 -5.01 33.20
N PRO A 180 1.87 -4.56 32.62
CA PRO A 180 3.05 -5.39 32.44
C PRO A 180 3.68 -5.77 33.80
N ASN A 181 4.45 -6.85 33.83
CA ASN A 181 5.08 -7.32 35.09
C ASN A 181 6.09 -6.33 35.66
N ILE A 182 6.69 -5.48 34.81
CA ILE A 182 7.59 -4.40 35.21
C ILE A 182 7.16 -3.09 34.54
N PRO A 183 7.47 -1.94 35.15
CA PRO A 183 7.22 -0.67 34.49
C PRO A 183 7.90 -0.59 33.12
N PRO A 184 7.25 -0.06 32.07
CA PRO A 184 7.84 0.09 30.73
C PRO A 184 9.20 0.81 30.72
N SER A 185 9.45 1.69 31.71
CA SER A 185 10.75 2.39 31.89
C SER A 185 11.89 1.49 32.36
N GLU A 186 11.61 0.31 32.88
CA GLU A 186 12.60 -0.64 33.36
C GLU A 186 12.91 -1.75 32.37
N CYS A 187 12.11 -1.91 31.30
CA CYS A 187 12.34 -2.88 30.25
C CYS A 187 13.67 -2.59 29.53
N ARG A 188 14.40 -3.64 29.23
CA ARG A 188 15.67 -3.63 28.48
C ARG A 188 15.52 -4.55 27.28
N PHE A 189 16.34 -4.34 26.28
CA PHE A 189 16.30 -5.12 25.05
C PHE A 189 17.65 -5.70 24.73
N ASP A 190 17.68 -6.98 24.41
CA ASP A 190 18.81 -7.63 23.75
C ASP A 190 18.51 -7.69 22.25
N VAL A 191 19.49 -7.27 21.44
CA VAL A 191 19.34 -7.15 19.98
C VAL A 191 20.40 -7.99 19.31
N GLU A 192 19.97 -8.96 18.51
CA GLU A 192 20.84 -9.80 17.70
C GLU A 192 20.62 -9.48 16.21
N VAL A 193 21.72 -9.30 15.47
CA VAL A 193 21.68 -9.09 14.01
C VAL A 193 22.51 -10.19 13.35
N THR A 194 21.88 -10.93 12.45
CA THR A 194 22.46 -12.07 11.72
C THR A 194 22.09 -12.01 10.24
N GLY A 195 22.54 -12.98 9.44
CA GLY A 195 22.13 -13.13 8.04
C GLY A 195 22.44 -11.91 7.15
N LEU A 196 23.55 -11.21 7.43
CA LEU A 196 23.95 -10.03 6.68
C LEU A 196 24.32 -10.38 5.24
N THR A 197 23.66 -9.70 4.31
CA THR A 197 24.03 -9.64 2.88
C THR A 197 24.29 -8.20 2.48
N SER A 198 24.38 -7.91 1.20
CA SER A 198 24.48 -6.53 0.70
C SER A 198 23.16 -5.73 0.89
N ARG A 199 22.03 -6.40 0.97
CA ARG A 199 20.70 -5.76 1.03
C ARG A 199 19.76 -6.35 2.07
N SER A 200 20.25 -7.26 2.89
CA SER A 200 19.43 -7.98 3.88
C SER A 200 20.10 -8.06 5.23
N ALA A 201 19.31 -8.14 6.27
CA ALA A 201 19.69 -8.48 7.62
C ALA A 201 18.54 -9.19 8.33
N THR A 202 18.85 -10.10 9.25
CA THR A 202 17.88 -10.68 10.17
C THR A 202 18.11 -10.05 11.53
N VAL A 203 17.06 -9.44 12.09
CA VAL A 203 17.07 -8.82 13.42
C VAL A 203 16.19 -9.63 14.34
N ALA A 204 16.68 -9.94 15.53
CA ALA A 204 15.89 -10.49 16.63
C ALA A 204 16.02 -9.58 17.84
N ILE A 205 14.90 -9.34 18.53
CA ILE A 205 14.83 -8.48 19.71
C ILE A 205 14.20 -9.27 20.85
N THR A 206 14.89 -9.33 21.97
CA THR A 206 14.39 -10.00 23.17
C THR A 206 14.26 -8.97 24.30
N PRO A 207 13.02 -8.62 24.70
CA PRO A 207 12.80 -7.76 25.85
C PRO A 207 13.11 -8.49 27.15
N SER A 208 13.56 -7.77 28.18
CA SER A 208 13.79 -8.32 29.52
C SER A 208 12.51 -8.72 30.25
N ASP A 209 11.36 -8.27 29.76
CA ASP A 209 10.03 -8.64 30.23
C ASP A 209 9.12 -8.90 29.03
N GLU A 210 8.66 -10.14 28.91
CA GLU A 210 7.82 -10.61 27.80
C GLU A 210 6.40 -10.01 27.78
N THR A 211 6.00 -9.36 28.87
CA THR A 211 4.69 -8.70 28.98
C THR A 211 4.71 -7.24 28.53
N SER A 212 5.89 -6.67 28.36
CA SER A 212 6.05 -5.29 27.89
C SER A 212 5.79 -5.17 26.39
N VAL A 213 5.01 -4.17 26.00
CA VAL A 213 4.81 -3.80 24.59
C VAL A 213 5.83 -2.73 24.19
N TYR A 214 6.41 -2.91 23.03
CA TYR A 214 7.48 -2.05 22.54
C TYR A 214 7.40 -1.84 21.02
N MET A 215 8.14 -0.85 20.56
CA MET A 215 8.41 -0.64 19.11
C MET A 215 9.89 -0.71 18.84
N TRP A 216 10.24 -1.02 17.61
CA TRP A 216 11.60 -1.07 17.14
C TRP A 216 11.66 -0.84 15.63
N ASP A 217 12.80 -0.40 15.13
CA ASP A 217 13.10 -0.36 13.70
C ASP A 217 14.60 -0.14 13.49
N LEU A 218 15.03 -0.08 12.24
CA LEU A 218 16.37 0.31 11.82
C LEU A 218 16.51 1.82 11.70
N ILE A 219 17.73 2.29 11.92
CA ILE A 219 18.13 3.66 11.61
C ILE A 219 19.49 3.62 10.90
N ALA A 220 19.61 4.28 9.73
CA ALA A 220 20.87 4.42 9.04
C ALA A 220 21.83 5.35 9.83
N ASP A 221 23.16 5.12 9.71
CA ASP A 221 24.15 5.91 10.43
C ASP A 221 24.04 7.42 10.18
N ALA A 222 23.73 7.82 8.95
CA ALA A 222 23.56 9.24 8.61
C ALA A 222 22.48 9.92 9.45
N ASP A 223 21.34 9.25 9.67
CA ASP A 223 20.26 9.76 10.50
C ASP A 223 20.59 9.60 11.99
N TYR A 224 21.15 8.45 12.39
CA TYR A 224 21.57 8.24 13.76
C TYR A 224 22.52 9.32 14.27
N GLN A 225 23.51 9.74 13.46
CA GLN A 225 24.47 10.80 13.86
C GLN A 225 23.77 12.14 14.14
N GLN A 226 22.62 12.41 13.51
CA GLN A 226 21.83 13.63 13.77
C GLN A 226 21.12 13.55 15.12
N PHE A 227 20.66 12.35 15.51
CA PHE A 227 19.79 12.15 16.68
C PHE A 227 20.44 11.40 17.84
N LYS A 228 21.68 10.93 17.74
CA LYS A 228 22.31 10.09 18.77
C LYS A 228 22.33 10.67 20.19
N GLY A 229 22.25 11.98 20.31
CA GLY A 229 22.12 12.67 21.60
C GLY A 229 20.67 12.84 22.05
N ASN A 230 19.69 12.51 21.22
CA ASN A 230 18.26 12.67 21.50
C ASN A 230 17.38 11.66 20.74
N MET A 231 17.66 10.38 20.93
CA MET A 231 16.89 9.30 20.30
C MET A 231 15.42 9.28 20.74
N LYS A 232 15.08 9.82 21.91
CA LYS A 232 13.68 9.98 22.31
C LYS A 232 12.92 10.88 21.35
N GLN A 233 13.54 11.98 20.91
CA GLN A 233 12.90 12.88 19.94
C GLN A 233 12.74 12.17 18.58
N TYR A 234 13.79 11.46 18.13
CA TYR A 234 13.71 10.69 16.89
C TYR A 234 12.53 9.71 16.90
N VAL A 235 12.40 8.88 17.95
CA VAL A 235 11.29 7.93 18.06
C VAL A 235 9.94 8.63 18.16
N THR A 236 9.85 9.74 18.90
CA THR A 236 8.62 10.54 18.98
C THR A 236 8.21 11.07 17.60
N ASP A 237 9.15 11.60 16.83
CA ASP A 237 8.88 12.12 15.48
C ASP A 237 8.55 10.99 14.49
N TYR A 238 9.25 9.85 14.64
CA TYR A 238 9.01 8.63 13.85
C TYR A 238 7.57 8.12 14.03
N VAL A 239 7.12 8.02 15.27
CA VAL A 239 5.75 7.60 15.61
C VAL A 239 4.73 8.64 15.13
N ALA A 240 5.00 9.92 15.31
CA ALA A 240 4.10 11.00 14.92
C ALA A 240 3.95 11.12 13.39
N ALA A 241 4.95 10.71 12.61
CA ALA A 241 4.91 10.74 11.16
C ALA A 241 3.93 9.71 10.57
N ASP A 242 3.65 8.63 11.31
CA ASP A 242 2.73 7.57 10.88
C ASP A 242 1.95 7.01 12.09
N ILE A 243 1.18 7.90 12.72
CA ILE A 243 0.42 7.54 13.93
C ILE A 243 -0.69 6.54 13.66
N GLU A 244 -1.19 6.47 12.41
CA GLU A 244 -2.24 5.53 12.00
C GLU A 244 -1.73 4.09 11.92
N SER A 245 -0.43 3.90 11.63
CA SER A 245 0.21 2.57 11.62
C SER A 245 0.76 2.16 12.99
N LEU A 246 0.55 2.95 14.02
CA LEU A 246 1.07 2.70 15.36
C LEU A 246 0.65 1.33 15.91
N ASP A 247 -0.58 0.91 15.62
CA ASP A 247 -1.15 -0.35 16.10
C ASP A 247 -0.54 -1.58 15.41
N TYR A 248 0.04 -1.42 14.22
CA TYR A 248 0.64 -2.51 13.44
C TYR A 248 2.15 -2.70 13.68
N ASN A 249 2.82 -1.72 14.29
CA ASN A 249 4.27 -1.70 14.47
C ASN A 249 4.71 -2.01 15.91
N ARG A 250 3.80 -2.50 16.75
CA ARG A 250 4.09 -2.89 18.11
C ARG A 250 4.39 -4.38 18.21
N GLU A 251 5.26 -4.71 19.14
CA GLU A 251 5.67 -6.08 19.43
C GLU A 251 5.49 -6.35 20.92
N ARG A 252 5.25 -7.61 21.28
CA ARG A 252 5.29 -8.15 22.64
C ARG A 252 6.03 -9.49 22.65
N GLY A 253 6.80 -9.76 23.68
CA GLY A 253 7.67 -10.94 23.70
C GLY A 253 8.84 -10.80 22.73
N VAL A 254 9.35 -11.91 22.22
CA VAL A 254 10.46 -11.89 21.23
C VAL A 254 9.92 -11.41 19.90
N GLY A 255 10.45 -10.30 19.43
CA GLY A 255 10.16 -9.72 18.12
C GLY A 255 11.32 -9.83 17.15
N GLY A 256 11.14 -9.31 15.97
CA GLY A 256 12.20 -9.27 14.96
C GLY A 256 11.66 -9.42 13.53
N ASN A 257 12.52 -9.19 12.57
CA ASN A 257 12.16 -9.27 11.16
C ASN A 257 13.37 -9.65 10.30
N ILE A 258 13.09 -10.13 9.11
CA ILE A 258 14.06 -10.32 8.03
C ILE A 258 13.89 -9.16 7.05
N PHE A 259 14.83 -8.23 7.05
CA PHE A 259 14.89 -7.15 6.06
C PHE A 259 15.50 -7.70 4.77
N SER A 260 14.68 -8.25 3.91
CA SER A 260 15.12 -8.83 2.64
C SER A 260 15.01 -7.80 1.52
N LYS A 261 16.12 -7.51 0.84
CA LYS A 261 16.20 -6.56 -0.29
C LYS A 261 15.82 -5.11 0.03
N MET A 262 15.87 -4.74 1.29
CA MET A 262 15.42 -3.42 1.77
C MET A 262 16.58 -2.49 2.18
N LEU A 263 17.76 -3.06 2.43
CA LEU A 263 18.90 -2.30 2.92
C LEU A 263 19.80 -1.84 1.77
N GLU A 264 20.51 -0.74 2.00
CA GLU A 264 21.52 -0.24 1.05
C GLU A 264 22.87 -0.93 1.27
N PRO A 265 23.58 -1.35 0.21
CA PRO A 265 24.87 -2.02 0.32
C PRO A 265 25.96 -1.13 0.95
N GLY A 266 26.86 -1.74 1.72
CA GLY A 266 28.00 -1.05 2.34
C GLY A 266 27.55 0.09 3.26
N THR A 267 26.39 -0.04 3.88
CA THR A 267 25.77 1.00 4.70
C THR A 267 25.70 0.54 6.15
N THR A 268 26.06 1.44 7.05
CA THR A 268 26.00 1.20 8.49
C THR A 268 24.60 1.52 9.02
N TYR A 269 24.05 0.60 9.80
CA TYR A 269 22.75 0.70 10.46
C TYR A 269 22.88 0.43 11.95
N TYR A 270 21.86 0.85 12.67
CA TYR A 270 21.59 0.49 14.07
C TYR A 270 20.16 0.00 14.18
N VAL A 271 19.90 -0.84 15.17
CA VAL A 271 18.53 -1.18 15.61
C VAL A 271 18.22 -0.34 16.83
N TRP A 272 17.08 0.32 16.84
CA TRP A 272 16.57 0.94 18.06
C TRP A 272 15.34 0.19 18.57
N ALA A 273 15.14 0.17 19.89
CA ALA A 273 13.97 -0.39 20.55
C ALA A 273 13.57 0.46 21.75
N ALA A 274 12.26 0.62 21.97
CA ALA A 274 11.71 1.37 23.09
C ALA A 274 10.30 0.92 23.43
N CYS A 275 9.95 0.78 24.71
CA CYS A 275 8.56 0.86 25.14
C CYS A 275 8.03 2.27 24.92
N ILE A 276 6.83 2.39 24.39
CA ILE A 276 6.18 3.67 24.10
C ILE A 276 4.92 3.82 24.95
N ASP A 277 4.58 5.04 25.29
CA ASP A 277 3.34 5.38 25.98
C ASP A 277 2.17 5.57 24.99
N GLU A 278 0.98 5.82 25.52
CA GLU A 278 -0.25 6.06 24.77
C GLU A 278 -0.18 7.28 23.83
N PHE A 279 0.78 8.17 24.04
CA PHE A 279 1.02 9.35 23.20
C PHE A 279 2.13 9.12 22.17
N GLY A 280 2.62 7.88 22.02
CA GLY A 280 3.70 7.54 21.10
C GLY A 280 5.09 8.00 21.54
N LYS A 281 5.29 8.29 22.82
CA LYS A 281 6.58 8.73 23.35
C LYS A 281 7.30 7.58 24.04
N PRO A 282 8.65 7.51 23.92
CA PRO A 282 9.43 6.52 24.67
C PRO A 282 9.27 6.68 26.17
N ALA A 283 8.84 5.62 26.85
CA ALA A 283 8.66 5.57 28.31
C ALA A 283 9.98 5.65 29.08
N ALA A 284 11.10 5.29 28.41
CA ALA A 284 12.46 5.32 28.97
C ALA A 284 13.45 5.82 27.90
N ASP A 285 14.76 5.65 28.17
CA ASP A 285 15.78 5.87 27.15
C ASP A 285 15.68 4.80 26.08
N VAL A 286 15.77 5.24 24.82
CA VAL A 286 15.75 4.35 23.67
C VAL A 286 17.01 3.50 23.67
N VAL A 287 16.86 2.19 23.60
CA VAL A 287 17.98 1.28 23.41
C VAL A 287 18.41 1.33 21.96
N VAL A 288 19.70 1.44 21.72
CA VAL A 288 20.31 1.40 20.38
C VAL A 288 21.38 0.33 20.37
N SER A 289 21.35 -0.56 19.40
CA SER A 289 22.31 -1.65 19.24
C SER A 289 23.73 -1.16 18.95
N ALA A 290 24.69 -2.07 18.95
CA ALA A 290 25.94 -1.85 18.23
C ALA A 290 25.66 -1.64 16.74
N PRO A 291 26.51 -0.84 16.03
CA PRO A 291 26.38 -0.71 14.59
C PRO A 291 26.66 -2.04 13.88
N PHE A 292 25.94 -2.26 12.78
CA PHE A 292 26.25 -3.31 11.82
C PHE A 292 26.32 -2.71 10.41
N GLU A 293 27.08 -3.31 9.55
CA GLU A 293 27.29 -2.84 8.17
C GLU A 293 26.86 -3.94 7.19
N THR A 294 26.01 -3.58 6.23
CA THR A 294 25.67 -4.47 5.13
C THR A 294 26.91 -4.74 4.27
N LEU A 295 26.96 -5.91 3.63
CA LEU A 295 28.07 -6.22 2.73
C LEU A 295 28.08 -5.23 1.55
N PRO A 296 29.26 -4.91 1.00
CA PRO A 296 29.34 -4.09 -0.19
C PRO A 296 28.65 -4.80 -1.37
N ASN A 297 28.06 -4.02 -2.27
CA ASN A 297 27.45 -4.57 -3.47
C ASN A 297 28.48 -5.30 -4.33
N GLN A 298 28.24 -6.55 -4.67
CA GLN A 298 29.04 -7.35 -5.57
C GLN A 298 28.17 -7.78 -6.75
N VAL A 299 28.78 -7.92 -7.93
CA VAL A 299 28.07 -8.48 -9.08
C VAL A 299 27.92 -9.98 -8.86
N SER A 300 26.69 -10.46 -8.82
CA SER A 300 26.34 -11.88 -8.72
C SER A 300 26.63 -12.60 -10.05
N ASP A 301 26.88 -13.91 -9.98
CA ASP A 301 26.92 -14.80 -11.15
C ASP A 301 25.50 -15.13 -11.68
N ALA A 302 24.44 -14.66 -11.00
CA ALA A 302 23.08 -14.78 -11.45
C ALA A 302 22.90 -14.04 -12.79
N GLY A 303 22.42 -14.75 -13.80
CA GLY A 303 22.27 -14.20 -15.14
C GLY A 303 20.88 -14.39 -15.70
N VAL A 304 20.43 -13.41 -16.48
CA VAL A 304 19.20 -13.49 -17.27
C VAL A 304 19.54 -13.32 -18.76
N SER A 305 18.85 -14.04 -19.58
CA SER A 305 18.91 -13.95 -21.05
C SER A 305 17.51 -13.72 -21.60
N ALA A 306 17.43 -13.12 -22.78
CA ALA A 306 16.15 -12.94 -23.47
C ALA A 306 16.26 -13.30 -24.95
N VAL A 307 15.17 -13.80 -25.49
CA VAL A 307 14.99 -14.06 -26.91
C VAL A 307 13.80 -13.25 -27.41
N ILE A 308 14.04 -12.37 -28.38
CA ILE A 308 12.99 -11.72 -29.13
C ILE A 308 12.54 -12.70 -30.22
N GLY A 309 11.34 -13.22 -30.06
CA GLY A 309 10.73 -14.21 -30.96
C GLY A 309 10.35 -13.64 -32.34
N LYS A 310 9.52 -14.40 -33.05
CA LYS A 310 8.84 -13.89 -34.24
C LYS A 310 7.95 -12.73 -33.85
N TYR A 311 7.83 -11.76 -34.75
CA TYR A 311 6.90 -10.65 -34.56
C TYR A 311 5.97 -10.54 -35.77
N PHE A 312 4.76 -10.05 -35.53
CA PHE A 312 3.67 -10.08 -36.50
C PHE A 312 3.07 -8.68 -36.67
N ASN A 313 2.45 -8.46 -37.83
CA ASN A 313 1.72 -7.23 -38.06
C ASN A 313 0.39 -7.24 -37.29
N GLY A 314 0.17 -6.26 -36.44
CA GLY A 314 -1.06 -6.13 -35.65
C GLY A 314 -2.32 -5.92 -36.50
N ASP A 315 -2.22 -5.36 -37.69
CA ASP A 315 -3.38 -5.25 -38.61
C ASP A 315 -3.79 -6.63 -39.15
N ASP A 316 -2.83 -7.52 -39.38
CA ASP A 316 -3.11 -8.90 -39.83
C ASP A 316 -3.72 -9.72 -38.68
N LEU A 317 -3.25 -9.54 -37.43
CA LEU A 317 -3.85 -10.18 -36.28
C LEU A 317 -5.26 -9.61 -35.98
N TYR A 318 -5.48 -8.32 -36.17
CA TYR A 318 -6.80 -7.72 -36.08
C TYR A 318 -7.78 -8.33 -37.09
N ALA A 319 -7.31 -8.70 -38.28
CA ALA A 319 -8.13 -9.38 -39.27
C ALA A 319 -8.50 -10.81 -38.85
N LEU A 320 -7.69 -11.48 -37.99
CA LEU A 320 -8.00 -12.80 -37.42
C LEU A 320 -9.02 -12.69 -36.28
N ASP A 321 -8.83 -11.75 -35.38
CA ASP A 321 -9.71 -11.49 -34.24
C ASP A 321 -9.74 -9.99 -33.90
N SER A 322 -10.79 -9.32 -34.36
CA SER A 322 -10.93 -7.87 -34.28
C SER A 322 -11.24 -7.37 -32.86
N GLU A 323 -11.74 -8.21 -31.99
CA GLU A 323 -11.98 -7.85 -30.59
C GLU A 323 -10.69 -7.96 -29.76
N LYS A 324 -10.01 -9.09 -29.90
CA LYS A 324 -8.81 -9.39 -29.12
C LYS A 324 -7.61 -8.51 -29.49
N TYR A 325 -7.40 -8.22 -30.77
CA TYR A 325 -6.23 -7.49 -31.26
C TYR A 325 -6.52 -6.04 -31.67
N ALA A 326 -7.65 -5.47 -31.22
CA ALA A 326 -8.06 -4.11 -31.55
C ALA A 326 -6.99 -3.04 -31.22
N SER A 327 -6.32 -3.19 -30.09
CA SER A 327 -5.31 -2.26 -29.59
C SER A 327 -3.97 -2.31 -30.33
N GLY A 328 -3.74 -3.37 -31.11
CA GLY A 328 -2.48 -3.58 -31.84
C GLY A 328 -2.48 -3.08 -33.27
N ARG A 329 -3.53 -2.42 -33.73
CA ARG A 329 -3.62 -1.91 -35.09
C ARG A 329 -2.50 -0.90 -35.38
N GLY A 330 -1.84 -1.08 -36.52
CA GLY A 330 -0.72 -0.23 -36.91
C GLY A 330 0.58 -0.47 -36.17
N MET A 331 0.67 -1.51 -35.33
CA MET A 331 1.82 -1.83 -34.50
C MET A 331 2.35 -3.24 -34.79
N ALA A 332 3.56 -3.53 -34.32
CA ALA A 332 4.12 -4.87 -34.30
C ALA A 332 3.73 -5.61 -33.01
N TYR A 333 3.28 -6.84 -33.12
CA TYR A 333 3.08 -7.77 -32.02
C TYR A 333 4.36 -8.56 -31.78
N VAL A 334 4.96 -8.41 -30.61
CA VAL A 334 6.28 -8.94 -30.29
C VAL A 334 6.22 -9.79 -29.03
N GLU A 335 6.77 -11.00 -29.10
CA GLU A 335 6.98 -11.84 -27.92
C GLU A 335 8.47 -11.80 -27.52
N VAL A 336 8.71 -11.59 -26.22
CA VAL A 336 10.03 -11.69 -25.61
C VAL A 336 9.99 -12.76 -24.54
N THR A 337 10.81 -13.79 -24.69
CA THR A 337 10.97 -14.86 -23.73
C THR A 337 12.22 -14.65 -22.91
N PHE A 338 12.10 -14.67 -21.59
CA PHE A 338 13.22 -14.56 -20.66
C PHE A 338 13.54 -15.93 -20.06
N SER A 339 14.82 -16.16 -19.80
CA SER A 339 15.31 -17.32 -19.05
C SER A 339 16.49 -16.92 -18.19
N ALA A 340 16.63 -17.57 -17.03
CA ALA A 340 17.70 -17.33 -16.10
C ALA A 340 18.60 -18.56 -15.95
N ASN A 341 19.82 -18.38 -15.46
CA ASN A 341 20.71 -19.47 -15.08
C ASN A 341 20.37 -20.04 -13.69
N ASP A 342 21.08 -21.09 -13.28
CA ASP A 342 20.82 -21.80 -12.02
C ASP A 342 21.22 -20.96 -10.77
N GLU A 343 22.04 -19.92 -10.95
CA GLU A 343 22.47 -19.02 -9.85
C GLU A 343 21.40 -17.95 -9.53
N ALA A 344 20.39 -17.78 -10.39
CA ALA A 344 19.34 -16.81 -10.22
C ALA A 344 18.22 -17.33 -9.31
N VAL A 345 17.90 -16.60 -8.26
CA VAL A 345 16.74 -16.84 -7.38
C VAL A 345 15.49 -16.18 -7.94
N VAL A 346 15.63 -14.98 -8.48
CA VAL A 346 14.56 -14.22 -9.14
C VAL A 346 15.14 -13.38 -10.27
N TRP A 347 14.33 -13.12 -11.30
CA TRP A 347 14.75 -12.25 -12.39
C TRP A 347 13.61 -11.33 -12.83
N TYR A 348 14.02 -10.17 -13.32
CA TYR A 348 13.15 -9.10 -13.76
C TYR A 348 13.49 -8.76 -15.20
N GLY A 349 12.50 -8.38 -15.99
CA GLY A 349 12.75 -8.01 -17.38
C GLY A 349 11.59 -7.27 -18.01
N THR A 350 11.92 -6.35 -18.90
CA THR A 350 10.97 -5.57 -19.69
C THR A 350 11.56 -5.22 -21.04
N MET A 351 10.73 -4.69 -21.94
CA MET A 351 11.18 -4.07 -23.18
C MET A 351 10.66 -2.62 -23.19
N VAL A 352 11.51 -1.68 -23.51
CA VAL A 352 11.19 -0.25 -23.53
C VAL A 352 11.51 0.33 -24.89
N LYS A 353 10.75 1.35 -25.31
CA LYS A 353 11.07 2.15 -26.48
C LYS A 353 12.24 3.08 -26.14
N GLU A 354 13.25 3.12 -27.01
CA GLU A 354 14.37 4.04 -26.83
C GLU A 354 13.92 5.50 -27.03
N ASP A 355 14.31 6.35 -26.08
CA ASP A 355 14.21 7.79 -26.23
C ASP A 355 15.58 8.33 -26.68
N PRO A 356 15.68 8.93 -27.89
CA PRO A 356 16.95 9.50 -28.35
C PRO A 356 17.52 10.60 -27.44
N SER A 357 16.67 11.24 -26.62
CA SER A 357 17.10 12.28 -25.66
C SER A 357 17.57 11.70 -24.32
N ASP A 358 17.16 10.50 -23.99
CA ASP A 358 17.55 9.77 -22.77
C ASP A 358 17.65 8.25 -23.05
N PRO A 359 18.65 7.83 -23.85
CA PRO A 359 18.77 6.43 -24.25
C PRO A 359 19.17 5.54 -23.06
N THR A 360 18.61 4.32 -23.01
CA THR A 360 18.91 3.36 -21.95
C THR A 360 20.40 3.03 -21.85
N GLY A 361 21.14 3.15 -22.97
CA GLY A 361 22.60 2.99 -23.00
C GLY A 361 23.37 4.03 -22.18
N ALA A 362 22.77 5.18 -21.84
CA ALA A 362 23.38 6.21 -20.99
C ALA A 362 23.14 5.97 -19.50
N ILE A 363 22.22 5.05 -19.14
CA ILE A 363 21.85 4.73 -17.76
C ILE A 363 22.81 3.65 -17.24
N SER A 364 23.28 3.78 -15.99
CA SER A 364 24.16 2.78 -15.38
C SER A 364 23.45 1.44 -15.15
N ASP A 365 24.21 0.34 -15.12
CA ASP A 365 23.66 -0.99 -14.84
C ASP A 365 23.04 -1.07 -13.44
N ALA A 366 23.64 -0.39 -12.46
CA ALA A 366 23.09 -0.32 -11.11
C ALA A 366 21.71 0.35 -11.09
N GLU A 367 21.55 1.48 -11.77
CA GLU A 367 20.30 2.22 -11.85
C GLU A 367 19.21 1.43 -12.60
N ILE A 368 19.58 0.72 -13.68
CA ILE A 368 18.64 -0.17 -14.37
C ILE A 368 18.22 -1.33 -13.48
N ALA A 369 19.16 -1.97 -12.78
CA ALA A 369 18.86 -3.07 -11.89
C ALA A 369 17.90 -2.63 -10.77
N GLU A 370 18.16 -1.50 -10.12
CA GLU A 370 17.29 -0.92 -9.09
C GLU A 370 15.89 -0.63 -9.64
N THR A 371 15.82 0.00 -10.81
CA THR A 371 14.53 0.34 -11.45
C THR A 371 13.71 -0.91 -11.78
N LEU A 372 14.33 -1.96 -12.33
CA LEU A 372 13.64 -3.19 -12.67
C LEU A 372 13.13 -3.93 -11.43
N VAL A 373 13.93 -3.98 -10.37
CA VAL A 373 13.54 -4.59 -9.09
C VAL A 373 12.39 -3.82 -8.45
N ALA A 374 12.52 -2.49 -8.36
CA ALA A 374 11.50 -1.62 -7.74
C ALA A 374 10.18 -1.60 -8.50
N SER A 375 10.21 -1.69 -9.84
CA SER A 375 8.99 -1.75 -10.67
C SER A 375 8.24 -3.07 -10.57
N GLY A 376 8.83 -4.10 -9.91
CA GLY A 376 8.22 -5.43 -9.79
C GLY A 376 8.00 -6.13 -11.13
N THR A 377 8.77 -5.81 -12.16
CA THR A 377 8.67 -6.39 -13.51
C THR A 377 9.15 -7.85 -13.58
N TRP A 378 8.82 -8.63 -12.55
CA TRP A 378 9.13 -10.05 -12.49
C TRP A 378 8.65 -10.80 -13.73
N CYS A 379 9.49 -11.65 -14.28
CA CYS A 379 9.25 -12.26 -15.58
C CYS A 379 9.67 -13.73 -15.60
N PRO A 380 8.83 -14.67 -15.10
CA PRO A 380 9.17 -16.09 -15.06
C PRO A 380 9.23 -16.73 -16.45
N THR A 381 8.52 -16.16 -17.44
CA THR A 381 8.40 -16.71 -18.80
C THR A 381 8.42 -15.59 -19.85
N GLY A 382 7.49 -15.60 -20.82
CA GLY A 382 7.39 -14.61 -21.88
C GLY A 382 6.48 -13.44 -21.58
N LYS A 383 6.76 -12.31 -22.21
CA LYS A 383 5.91 -11.11 -22.24
C LYS A 383 5.60 -10.69 -23.66
N LEU A 384 4.43 -10.11 -23.84
CA LEU A 384 3.92 -9.65 -25.12
C LEU A 384 3.90 -8.11 -25.15
N TYR A 385 4.34 -7.55 -26.28
CA TYR A 385 4.46 -6.11 -26.47
C TYR A 385 3.82 -5.67 -27.78
N TRP A 386 3.22 -4.48 -27.76
CA TRP A 386 2.88 -3.73 -28.95
C TRP A 386 3.97 -2.69 -29.22
N CYS A 387 4.63 -2.79 -30.38
CA CYS A 387 5.74 -1.93 -30.73
C CYS A 387 5.42 -1.10 -31.97
N GLU A 388 5.79 0.15 -31.96
CA GLU A 388 5.71 1.02 -33.14
C GLU A 388 6.69 0.54 -34.21
N TRP A 389 6.30 0.66 -35.48
CA TRP A 389 7.16 0.35 -36.59
C TRP A 389 8.32 1.37 -36.69
N ASP A 390 9.47 0.92 -37.12
CA ASP A 390 10.68 1.70 -37.38
C ASP A 390 11.23 2.45 -36.15
N ALA A 391 10.76 2.08 -34.95
CA ALA A 391 11.28 2.57 -33.67
C ALA A 391 12.23 1.54 -33.05
N GLU A 392 13.27 2.00 -32.38
CA GLU A 392 14.21 1.17 -31.64
C GLU A 392 13.65 0.84 -30.25
N TYR A 393 13.76 -0.41 -29.85
CA TYR A 393 13.39 -0.94 -28.54
C TYR A 393 14.57 -1.66 -27.92
N THR A 394 14.72 -1.54 -26.60
CA THR A 394 15.71 -2.31 -25.83
C THR A 394 15.01 -3.21 -24.83
N VAL A 395 15.32 -4.51 -24.89
CA VAL A 395 14.99 -5.46 -23.83
C VAL A 395 16.00 -5.30 -22.73
N LEU A 396 15.52 -5.05 -21.52
CA LEU A 396 16.31 -4.94 -20.30
C LEU A 396 15.99 -6.11 -19.38
N GLY A 397 16.99 -6.60 -18.67
CA GLY A 397 16.80 -7.67 -17.71
C GLY A 397 17.89 -7.71 -16.65
N VAL A 398 17.56 -8.18 -15.46
CA VAL A 398 18.49 -8.41 -14.36
C VAL A 398 18.05 -9.64 -13.57
N ALA A 399 19.00 -10.46 -13.12
CA ALA A 399 18.78 -11.53 -12.19
C ALA A 399 19.38 -11.22 -10.82
N ILE A 400 18.78 -11.71 -9.77
CA ILE A 400 19.26 -11.58 -8.37
C ILE A 400 19.66 -12.97 -7.88
N GLY A 401 20.86 -13.06 -7.32
CA GLY A 401 21.38 -14.27 -6.71
C GLY A 401 20.89 -14.52 -5.28
N SER A 402 21.28 -15.63 -4.71
CA SER A 402 20.97 -16.01 -3.33
C SER A 402 21.65 -15.11 -2.28
N ASP A 403 22.63 -14.32 -2.70
CA ASP A 403 23.35 -13.31 -1.92
C ASP A 403 22.70 -11.91 -1.97
N ASP A 404 21.51 -11.82 -2.56
CA ASP A 404 20.74 -10.59 -2.83
C ASP A 404 21.45 -9.58 -3.76
N ASN A 405 22.59 -9.96 -4.38
CA ASN A 405 23.25 -9.13 -5.35
C ASN A 405 22.66 -9.31 -6.74
N SER A 406 22.67 -8.23 -7.51
CA SER A 406 22.30 -8.26 -8.91
C SER A 406 23.44 -8.80 -9.77
N GLY A 407 23.11 -9.62 -10.76
CA GLY A 407 24.02 -10.00 -11.82
C GLY A 407 24.12 -8.94 -12.91
N PRO A 408 24.81 -9.26 -14.02
CA PRO A 408 24.94 -8.35 -15.14
C PRO A 408 23.61 -7.97 -15.75
N VAL A 409 23.45 -6.70 -16.10
CA VAL A 409 22.25 -6.20 -16.79
C VAL A 409 22.25 -6.67 -18.25
N LEU A 410 21.18 -7.34 -18.63
CA LEU A 410 20.90 -7.67 -20.03
C LEU A 410 20.44 -6.42 -20.78
N ARG A 411 21.00 -6.18 -21.96
CA ARG A 411 20.52 -5.18 -22.93
C ARG A 411 20.50 -5.80 -24.32
N LEU A 412 19.33 -5.82 -24.96
CA LEU A 412 19.17 -6.37 -26.31
C LEU A 412 18.26 -5.43 -27.11
N SER A 413 18.87 -4.62 -28.01
CA SER A 413 18.14 -3.66 -28.83
C SER A 413 17.69 -4.26 -30.16
N LYS A 414 16.53 -3.83 -30.63
CA LYS A 414 15.96 -4.18 -31.92
C LYS A 414 15.00 -3.13 -32.46
N THR A 415 15.08 -2.90 -33.77
CA THR A 415 14.07 -2.14 -34.50
C THR A 415 13.14 -3.09 -35.23
N PHE A 416 11.82 -2.86 -35.12
CA PHE A 416 10.81 -3.68 -35.79
C PHE A 416 10.35 -2.99 -37.06
N THR A 417 10.54 -3.64 -38.22
CA THR A 417 10.13 -3.12 -39.53
C THR A 417 9.00 -3.99 -40.10
N LYS A 418 8.16 -3.42 -40.95
CA LYS A 418 7.07 -4.17 -41.59
C LYS A 418 7.57 -5.28 -42.50
N GLU A 419 8.69 -5.06 -43.17
CA GLU A 419 9.33 -6.03 -44.08
C GLU A 419 9.89 -7.24 -43.30
N GLY A 420 10.27 -7.05 -42.05
CA GLY A 420 10.80 -8.11 -41.21
C GLY A 420 9.72 -8.88 -40.43
N ALA A 421 8.44 -8.50 -40.52
CA ALA A 421 7.36 -9.20 -39.87
C ALA A 421 7.15 -10.59 -40.45
N SER A 422 6.90 -11.56 -39.59
CA SER A 422 6.57 -12.93 -39.97
C SER A 422 5.16 -12.98 -40.58
N PRO A 423 4.93 -13.89 -41.56
CA PRO A 423 3.59 -14.10 -42.10
C PRO A 423 2.60 -14.53 -41.02
N VAL A 424 1.40 -13.97 -41.04
CA VAL A 424 0.35 -14.29 -40.03
C VAL A 424 0.00 -15.79 -40.01
N SER A 425 0.23 -16.52 -41.08
CA SER A 425 0.05 -17.97 -41.15
C SER A 425 0.99 -18.76 -40.22
N GLU A 426 2.06 -18.12 -39.73
CA GLU A 426 3.01 -18.71 -38.78
C GLU A 426 2.69 -18.29 -37.35
N PHE A 427 1.64 -17.47 -37.14
CA PHE A 427 1.21 -17.07 -35.83
C PHE A 427 0.61 -18.24 -35.06
N VAL A 428 1.16 -18.46 -33.88
CA VAL A 428 0.62 -19.40 -32.90
C VAL A 428 0.30 -18.61 -31.66
N GLU A 429 -0.93 -18.67 -31.25
CA GLU A 429 -1.36 -17.96 -30.03
C GLU A 429 -0.60 -18.51 -28.81
N PRO A 430 0.05 -17.63 -28.01
CA PRO A 430 0.77 -18.05 -26.81
C PRO A 430 -0.17 -18.75 -25.82
N ALA A 431 0.25 -19.87 -25.26
CA ALA A 431 -0.56 -20.71 -24.37
C ALA A 431 -0.83 -20.10 -22.99
N SER A 432 -0.22 -18.95 -22.63
CA SER A 432 -0.39 -18.36 -21.31
C SER A 432 -1.38 -17.20 -21.32
N ALA A 433 -2.47 -17.37 -20.58
CA ALA A 433 -3.46 -16.33 -20.27
C ALA A 433 -2.90 -15.16 -19.40
N ALA A 434 -1.61 -15.15 -19.10
CA ALA A 434 -0.92 -14.12 -18.32
C ALA A 434 -0.18 -13.09 -19.19
N ALA A 435 -0.47 -13.04 -20.49
CA ALA A 435 0.06 -11.99 -21.36
C ALA A 435 -0.58 -10.65 -20.99
N GLN A 436 0.00 -9.93 -20.06
CA GLN A 436 -0.29 -8.51 -19.89
C GLN A 436 0.29 -7.77 -21.10
N TYR A 437 -0.61 -7.21 -21.92
CA TYR A 437 -0.20 -6.30 -22.99
C TYR A 437 0.38 -5.03 -22.33
N ILE A 438 1.70 -4.90 -22.41
CA ILE A 438 2.38 -3.71 -21.89
C ILE A 438 2.42 -2.69 -23.02
N TYR A 439 1.66 -1.60 -22.84
CA TYR A 439 1.77 -0.43 -23.68
C TYR A 439 3.09 0.30 -23.37
N ASN A 440 3.69 0.86 -24.40
CA ASN A 440 4.96 1.59 -24.41
C ASN A 440 5.02 2.70 -23.35
N ALA A 441 5.29 2.35 -22.10
CA ALA A 441 5.68 3.33 -21.10
C ALA A 441 7.19 3.62 -21.29
N PRO A 442 7.61 4.90 -21.25
CA PRO A 442 9.03 5.21 -21.18
C PRO A 442 9.64 4.55 -19.92
N PHE A 443 10.94 4.28 -19.97
CA PHE A 443 11.66 3.79 -18.80
C PHE A 443 11.65 4.88 -17.73
N VAL A 444 10.75 4.75 -16.76
CA VAL A 444 10.63 5.69 -15.64
C VAL A 444 11.66 5.28 -14.59
N ARG A 445 12.68 6.12 -14.39
CA ARG A 445 13.71 5.91 -13.38
C ARG A 445 13.08 5.88 -11.99
N TYR A 446 13.53 4.96 -11.17
CA TYR A 446 13.09 4.86 -9.78
C TYR A 446 13.75 5.98 -8.96
N ASP A 447 12.97 6.81 -8.31
CA ASP A 447 13.45 7.84 -7.39
C ASP A 447 13.50 7.25 -5.97
N ALA A 448 14.69 6.98 -5.49
CA ALA A 448 14.94 6.43 -4.15
C ALA A 448 14.38 7.32 -3.02
N SER A 449 14.22 8.62 -3.25
CA SER A 449 13.62 9.53 -2.26
C SER A 449 12.12 9.27 -2.02
N VAL A 450 11.44 8.59 -2.95
CA VAL A 450 10.03 8.17 -2.84
C VAL A 450 9.88 6.81 -2.13
N LYS A 451 10.99 6.07 -1.96
CA LYS A 451 11.03 4.71 -1.43
C LYS A 451 10.46 4.60 -0.01
N VAL A 452 10.77 5.54 0.86
CA VAL A 452 10.37 5.53 2.27
C VAL A 452 8.85 5.58 2.46
N TYR A 453 8.10 6.23 1.55
CA TYR A 453 6.65 6.36 1.65
C TYR A 453 5.85 5.18 1.07
N ARG A 454 6.38 4.47 0.06
CA ARG A 454 5.65 3.37 -0.59
C ARG A 454 5.80 2.02 0.12
N GLU A 455 6.92 1.76 0.76
CA GLU A 455 7.15 0.50 1.48
C GLU A 455 6.37 0.42 2.80
N ARG A 456 6.03 1.58 3.41
CA ARG A 456 5.14 1.67 4.58
C ARG A 456 3.66 1.42 4.26
N ALA A 457 3.23 1.64 3.02
CA ALA A 457 1.83 1.46 2.59
C ALA A 457 1.51 0.04 2.07
N GLN A 458 2.47 -0.89 2.08
CA GLN A 458 2.31 -2.27 1.59
C GLN A 458 2.54 -3.35 2.67
N ARG A 459 2.68 -2.92 3.93
CA ARG A 459 2.71 -3.84 5.09
C ARG A 459 1.35 -3.96 5.73
#